data_907e19892e02569380d10a37c809068a
#
_entry.id   907e19892e02569380d10a37c809068a
#
_cell.length_a   1.000
_cell.length_b   1.000
_cell.length_c   1.000
_cell.angle_alpha   90.00
_cell.angle_beta   90.00
_cell.angle_gamma   90.00
#
_symmetry.space_group_name_H-M   'P 1'
#
loop_
_entity.id
_entity.type
_entity.pdbx_description
1 polymer ?
#
loop_
_entity_poly.entity_id
_entity_poly.type
_entity_poly.pdbx_seq_one_letter_code
_entity_poly.pdbx_strand_id
1 'polypeptide(L)'
;MIVNFRDKETAKVYQQEFSKKLPQAIQRLALRKLMMIDNASSLNDLRIPPANHLEQLSGQRKDEYRIRINKQYRIYFRIDSGNRFYNVQIEDYH
;
A
#
# COMPACT_ATOMS: atom_id res chain seq x y z
N MET A 1 7.50 8.85 2.10
CA MET A 1 6.81 9.14 3.39
C MET A 1 5.30 8.97 3.22
N ILE A 2 4.70 8.18 4.09
CA ILE A 2 3.24 8.04 4.10
C ILE A 2 2.66 9.19 4.91
N VAL A 3 1.74 9.95 4.31
CA VAL A 3 1.10 11.09 4.96
C VAL A 3 -0.11 10.64 5.78
N ASN A 4 -0.95 9.76 5.20
CA ASN A 4 -2.12 9.27 5.91
C ASN A 4 -2.57 7.93 5.35
N PHE A 5 -3.45 7.27 6.11
CA PHE A 5 -4.09 6.02 5.72
C PHE A 5 -5.57 6.29 5.47
N ARG A 6 -6.14 5.58 4.51
CA ARG A 6 -7.53 5.74 4.18
C ARG A 6 -8.46 5.09 5.20
N ASP A 7 -7.98 4.04 5.89
CA ASP A 7 -8.78 3.32 6.86
C ASP A 7 -7.99 2.96 8.11
N LYS A 8 -8.73 2.64 9.17
CA LYS A 8 -8.14 2.33 10.48
C LYS A 8 -7.36 1.02 10.48
N GLU A 9 -7.82 0.04 9.70
CA GLU A 9 -7.20 -1.29 9.74
C GLU A 9 -5.81 -1.26 9.12
N THR A 10 -5.63 -0.51 8.02
CA THR A 10 -4.31 -0.33 7.43
C THR A 10 -3.38 0.40 8.39
N ALA A 11 -3.89 1.45 9.06
CA ALA A 11 -3.10 2.18 10.04
C ALA A 11 -2.66 1.28 11.20
N LYS A 12 -3.53 0.39 11.67
CA LYS A 12 -3.18 -0.57 12.72
C LYS A 12 -2.02 -1.47 12.30
N VAL A 13 -2.08 -2.00 11.07
CA VAL A 13 -1.01 -2.85 10.57
C VAL A 13 0.31 -2.09 10.55
N TYR A 14 0.30 -0.84 10.08
CA TYR A 14 1.50 -0.02 10.05
C TYR A 14 2.06 0.22 11.45
N GLN A 15 1.19 0.40 12.44
CA GLN A 15 1.58 0.62 13.82
C GLN A 15 1.91 -0.68 14.57
N GLN A 16 1.89 -1.80 13.86
CA GLN A 16 2.15 -3.13 14.40
C GLN A 16 1.10 -3.55 15.43
N GLU A 17 -0.11 -3.03 15.29
CA GLU A 17 -1.26 -3.48 16.06
C GLU A 17 -2.00 -4.54 15.26
N PHE A 18 -2.50 -5.56 15.96
CA PHE A 18 -3.24 -6.61 15.30
C PHE A 18 -4.59 -6.11 14.78
N SER A 19 -4.88 -6.38 13.51
CA SER A 19 -6.18 -6.08 12.92
C SER A 19 -7.05 -7.34 12.93
N LYS A 20 -8.24 -7.23 13.48
CA LYS A 20 -9.21 -8.35 13.47
C LYS A 20 -9.92 -8.50 12.11
N LYS A 21 -9.87 -7.47 11.28
CA LYS A 21 -10.57 -7.46 9.99
C LYS A 21 -9.74 -7.97 8.83
N LEU A 22 -8.43 -8.02 9.00
CA LEU A 22 -7.52 -8.50 7.95
C LEU A 22 -6.98 -9.87 8.34
N PRO A 23 -6.78 -10.78 7.37
CA PRO A 23 -6.20 -12.08 7.69
C PRO A 23 -4.85 -11.94 8.40
N GLN A 24 -4.67 -12.67 9.48
CA GLN A 24 -3.42 -12.64 10.23
C GLN A 24 -2.24 -12.98 9.34
N ALA A 25 -2.43 -13.92 8.43
CA ALA A 25 -1.35 -14.42 7.58
C ALA A 25 -0.72 -13.35 6.70
N ILE A 26 -1.46 -12.28 6.36
CA ILE A 26 -0.94 -11.24 5.47
C ILE A 26 -0.37 -10.04 6.22
N GLN A 27 -0.61 -9.92 7.53
CA GLN A 27 -0.33 -8.66 8.22
C GLN A 27 1.17 -8.36 8.30
N ARG A 28 2.00 -9.37 8.51
CA ARG A 28 3.45 -9.17 8.53
C ARG A 28 3.97 -8.74 7.15
N LEU A 29 3.49 -9.40 6.10
CA LEU A 29 3.91 -9.06 4.74
C LEU A 29 3.38 -7.68 4.35
N ALA A 30 2.14 -7.37 4.74
CA ALA A 30 1.56 -6.04 4.50
C ALA A 30 2.38 -4.95 5.20
N LEU A 31 2.78 -5.17 6.45
CA LEU A 31 3.63 -4.21 7.18
C LEU A 31 4.93 -3.96 6.42
N ARG A 32 5.57 -5.03 5.95
CA ARG A 32 6.82 -4.90 5.19
C ARG A 32 6.62 -4.02 3.96
N LYS A 33 5.51 -4.24 3.23
CA LYS A 33 5.20 -3.44 2.04
C LYS A 33 4.85 -1.99 2.39
N LEU A 34 4.13 -1.77 3.49
CA LEU A 34 3.84 -0.41 3.97
C LEU A 34 5.13 0.34 4.32
N MET A 35 6.07 -0.32 4.96
CA MET A 35 7.36 0.28 5.28
C MET A 35 8.14 0.61 4.01
N MET A 36 8.03 -0.23 2.99
CA MET A 36 8.64 0.02 1.69
C MET A 36 8.08 1.29 1.05
N ILE A 37 6.76 1.48 1.10
CA ILE A 37 6.12 2.70 0.61
C ILE A 37 6.60 3.90 1.42
N ASP A 38 6.62 3.78 2.74
CA ASP A 38 7.00 4.88 3.62
C ASP A 38 8.43 5.37 3.36
N ASN A 39 9.32 4.45 3.00
CA ASN A 39 10.73 4.76 2.76
C ASN A 39 11.05 5.09 1.31
N ALA A 40 10.10 4.94 0.40
CA ALA A 40 10.34 5.22 -1.02
C ALA A 40 10.53 6.71 -1.24
N SER A 41 11.52 7.08 -2.03
CA SER A 41 11.79 8.46 -2.41
C SER A 41 10.99 8.88 -3.64
N SER A 42 10.48 7.92 -4.39
CA SER A 42 9.70 8.17 -5.60
C SER A 42 8.86 6.93 -5.92
N LEU A 43 7.91 7.13 -6.82
CA LEU A 43 7.11 6.01 -7.31
C LEU A 43 7.98 4.93 -7.94
N ASN A 44 9.04 5.34 -8.63
CA ASN A 44 9.92 4.40 -9.32
C ASN A 44 10.59 3.41 -8.37
N ASP A 45 10.85 3.80 -7.12
CA ASP A 45 11.44 2.91 -6.13
C ASP A 45 10.55 1.69 -5.87
N LEU A 46 9.24 1.83 -6.07
CA LEU A 46 8.29 0.75 -5.82
C LEU A 46 8.20 -0.26 -6.96
N ARG A 47 8.96 -0.05 -8.03
CA ARG A 47 9.09 -1.05 -9.09
C ARG A 47 9.99 -2.21 -8.68
N ILE A 48 10.71 -2.05 -7.58
CA ILE A 48 11.63 -3.04 -7.05
C ILE A 48 11.19 -3.42 -5.65
N PRO A 49 11.02 -4.70 -5.33
CA PRO A 49 11.22 -5.86 -6.21
C PRO A 49 10.11 -5.96 -7.26
N PRO A 50 10.38 -6.63 -8.40
CA PRO A 50 9.35 -6.81 -9.43
C PRO A 50 8.08 -7.48 -8.93
N ALA A 51 8.18 -8.28 -7.87
CA ALA A 51 7.03 -8.92 -7.24
C ALA A 51 6.00 -7.93 -6.68
N ASN A 52 6.38 -6.65 -6.51
CA ASN A 52 5.43 -5.60 -6.11
C ASN A 52 4.35 -5.39 -7.17
N HIS A 53 4.64 -5.67 -8.43
CA HIS A 53 3.69 -5.46 -9.53
C HIS A 53 3.07 -4.06 -9.47
N LEU A 54 3.92 -3.02 -9.39
CA LEU A 54 3.44 -1.65 -9.35
C LEU A 54 2.58 -1.36 -10.58
N GLU A 55 1.37 -0.89 -10.36
CA GLU A 55 0.42 -0.58 -11.42
C GLU A 55 -0.29 0.73 -11.15
N GLN A 56 -0.52 1.52 -12.20
CA GLN A 56 -1.42 2.66 -12.14
C GLN A 56 -2.82 2.18 -12.51
N LEU A 57 -3.82 2.62 -11.78
CA LEU A 57 -5.20 2.27 -12.08
C LEU A 57 -5.71 3.08 -13.26
N SER A 58 -6.84 2.67 -13.83
CA SER A 58 -7.45 3.35 -14.96
C SER A 58 -8.86 3.84 -14.60
N GLY A 59 -9.49 4.58 -15.53
CA GLY A 59 -10.84 5.08 -15.33
C GLY A 59 -10.91 6.13 -14.23
N GLN A 60 -11.89 6.00 -13.36
CA GLN A 60 -12.12 6.98 -12.30
C GLN A 60 -11.05 6.95 -11.21
N ARG A 61 -10.25 5.88 -11.15
CA ARG A 61 -9.20 5.73 -10.16
C ARG A 61 -7.80 5.96 -10.76
N LYS A 62 -7.70 6.68 -11.88
CA LYS A 62 -6.45 6.87 -12.61
C LYS A 62 -5.35 7.56 -11.82
N ASP A 63 -5.70 8.24 -10.72
CA ASP A 63 -4.72 8.90 -9.86
C ASP A 63 -4.19 7.98 -8.77
N GLU A 64 -4.66 6.74 -8.75
CA GLU A 64 -4.24 5.77 -7.75
C GLU A 64 -3.29 4.75 -8.35
N TYR A 65 -2.41 4.25 -7.49
CA TYR A 65 -1.48 3.17 -7.80
C TYR A 65 -1.69 2.06 -6.81
N ARG A 66 -1.19 0.88 -7.14
CA ARG A 66 -1.22 -0.24 -6.21
C ARG A 66 0.04 -1.07 -6.32
N ILE A 67 0.40 -1.71 -5.20
CA ILE A 67 1.42 -2.74 -5.18
C ILE A 67 0.82 -4.01 -4.58
N ARG A 68 1.41 -5.15 -4.92
CA ARG A 68 0.91 -6.45 -4.51
C ARG A 68 1.43 -6.83 -3.12
N ILE A 69 0.53 -7.30 -2.25
CA ILE A 69 0.90 -7.97 -1.00
C ILE A 69 1.03 -9.46 -1.28
N ASN A 70 -0.04 -10.04 -1.78
CA ASN A 70 -0.10 -11.44 -2.20
C ASN A 70 -1.12 -11.57 -3.34
N LYS A 71 -1.54 -12.78 -3.65
CA LYS A 71 -2.47 -13.03 -4.74
C LYS A 71 -3.81 -12.32 -4.55
N GLN A 72 -4.25 -12.17 -3.30
CA GLN A 72 -5.58 -11.65 -2.96
C GLN A 72 -5.58 -10.18 -2.55
N TYR A 73 -4.51 -9.70 -1.94
CA TYR A 73 -4.50 -8.37 -1.34
C TYR A 73 -3.50 -7.44 -2.01
N ARG A 74 -3.90 -6.17 -2.12
CA ARG A 74 -3.09 -5.09 -2.69
C ARG A 74 -3.07 -3.91 -1.74
N ILE A 75 -2.05 -3.07 -1.85
CA ILE A 75 -2.02 -1.77 -1.18
C ILE A 75 -2.24 -0.71 -2.24
N TYR A 76 -3.27 0.10 -2.06
CA TYR A 76 -3.61 1.21 -2.94
C TYR A 76 -3.15 2.51 -2.32
N PHE A 77 -2.74 3.46 -3.13
CA PHE A 77 -2.26 4.74 -2.64
C PHE A 77 -2.26 5.78 -3.75
N ARG A 78 -2.14 7.05 -3.34
CA ARG A 78 -1.90 8.17 -4.23
C ARG A 78 -0.54 8.74 -3.90
N ILE A 79 0.04 9.47 -4.85
CA ILE A 79 1.32 10.14 -4.66
C ILE A 79 1.19 11.58 -5.16
N ASP A 80 1.76 12.55 -4.42
CA ASP A 80 1.73 13.94 -4.82
C ASP A 80 3.05 14.35 -5.49
N SER A 81 3.15 15.62 -5.90
CA SER A 81 4.33 16.13 -6.59
C SER A 81 5.58 16.16 -5.73
N GLY A 82 5.42 16.07 -4.41
CA GLY A 82 6.54 16.00 -3.46
C GLY A 82 6.95 14.58 -3.13
N ASN A 83 6.45 13.60 -3.87
CA ASN A 83 6.71 12.18 -3.64
C ASN A 83 6.26 11.71 -2.26
N ARG A 84 5.16 12.28 -1.76
CA ARG A 84 4.52 11.84 -0.52
C ARG A 84 3.35 10.95 -0.87
N PHE A 85 3.19 9.86 -0.11
CA PHE A 85 2.16 8.87 -0.35
C PHE A 85 0.99 9.09 0.60
N TYR A 86 -0.23 9.08 0.08
CA TYR A 86 -1.41 9.34 0.90
C TYR A 86 -2.58 8.45 0.49
N ASN A 87 -3.60 8.42 1.35
CA ASN A 87 -4.77 7.55 1.20
C ASN A 87 -4.38 6.08 1.04
N VAL A 88 -3.39 5.66 1.82
CA VAL A 88 -2.84 4.30 1.74
C VAL A 88 -3.85 3.32 2.35
N GLN A 89 -4.18 2.28 1.61
CA GLN A 89 -5.21 1.32 2.02
C GLN A 89 -4.91 -0.08 1.53
N ILE A 90 -5.08 -1.06 2.43
CA ILE A 90 -5.05 -2.48 2.06
C ILE A 90 -6.44 -2.86 1.59
N GLU A 91 -6.54 -3.44 0.39
CA GLU A 91 -7.81 -3.89 -0.17
C GLU A 91 -7.71 -5.31 -0.70
N ASP A 92 -8.83 -6.02 -0.60
CA ASP A 92 -9.00 -7.32 -1.23
C ASP A 92 -9.12 -7.09 -2.74
N TYR A 93 -8.30 -7.80 -3.51
CA TYR A 93 -8.24 -7.63 -4.95
C TYR A 93 -9.17 -8.62 -5.64
N HIS A 94 -10.22 -8.09 -6.21
CA HIS A 94 -11.16 -8.87 -7.02
C HIS A 94 -11.52 -8.14 -8.30
#